data_32ada3e867a4e63bba663311630e743c
#
_entry.id   32ada3e867a4e63bba663311630e743c
#
_cell.length_a   1.000
_cell.length_b   1.000
_cell.length_c   1.000
_cell.angle_alpha   90.00
_cell.angle_beta   90.00
_cell.angle_gamma   90.00
#
_symmetry.space_group_name_H-M   'P 1'
#
loop_
_entity.id
_entity.type
_entity.pdbx_description
1 polymer ?
#
loop_
_entity_poly.entity_id
_entity_poly.type
_entity_poly.pdbx_seq_one_letter_code
_entity_poly.pdbx_strand_id
1 'polypeptide(L)'
;QPACWFAVGHSMGGKIATLTAARARDGVAGLAGLAGVVLVAASPPAPEPMQEPRRRTMLAWFETGQPARVEAAQFVDANCACPLPDEIRDAAINDVLRTAPSAWMAWLTHGSREDCTAQTGCIGVPALIVAGSQDGDLGEAAQRRLNAPHYAHAQFAIVADAAHLIPYEQPQELARLIATHVDRCIENCLPEDFIVLLNSERVAPRMRKTLLARHAGPPASGEGVLNPRQLNVLAAVAARVLDGAGDAAQIARRIDLQLAEGTGDGWRYADLPDDRLAMALGLDALDALAGGFAEQSAKDQDRWLQEIAHSVVGNTSAHGLDAGQFAHWFEDVRADVVRTWTSLPATMAALGYDGFAVGNDTGSGPVGYVETAAGRDEHWQLRAPETAQ
;
A
#
# COMPACT_ATOMS: atom_id res chain seq x y z
N GLN A 1 -13.34 18.46 -1.26
CA GLN A 1 -11.98 17.87 -1.23
C GLN A 1 -11.79 17.02 -2.47
N PRO A 2 -10.58 16.91 -3.04
CA PRO A 2 -10.36 15.97 -4.13
C PRO A 2 -10.62 14.55 -3.62
N ALA A 3 -11.27 13.72 -4.44
CA ALA A 3 -11.56 12.32 -4.12
C ALA A 3 -10.28 11.51 -3.88
N CYS A 4 -9.20 11.89 -4.57
CA CYS A 4 -7.89 11.24 -4.51
C CYS A 4 -6.79 12.31 -4.58
N TRP A 5 -5.78 12.24 -3.69
CA TRP A 5 -4.63 13.15 -3.69
C TRP A 5 -3.36 12.44 -3.21
N PHE A 6 -2.22 13.00 -3.57
CA PHE A 6 -0.90 12.48 -3.24
C PHE A 6 -0.10 13.51 -2.46
N ALA A 7 0.63 13.04 -1.46
CA ALA A 7 1.60 13.88 -0.75
C ALA A 7 3.00 13.65 -1.35
N VAL A 8 3.59 14.71 -1.89
CA VAL A 8 4.98 14.68 -2.39
C VAL A 8 5.83 15.57 -1.50
N GLY A 9 6.88 15.01 -0.91
CA GLY A 9 7.76 15.74 0.00
C GLY A 9 9.24 15.56 -0.34
N HIS A 10 9.94 16.67 -0.61
CA HIS A 10 11.39 16.71 -0.78
C HIS A 10 12.07 17.17 0.51
N SER A 11 13.15 16.53 0.92
CA SER A 11 13.96 16.92 2.09
C SER A 11 13.07 17.06 3.34
N MET A 12 13.07 18.21 4.01
CA MET A 12 12.17 18.54 5.12
C MET A 12 10.70 18.22 4.80
N GLY A 13 10.27 18.50 3.58
CA GLY A 13 8.92 18.19 3.11
C GLY A 13 8.56 16.70 3.21
N GLY A 14 9.55 15.80 3.18
CA GLY A 14 9.35 14.37 3.37
C GLY A 14 8.86 14.02 4.77
N LYS A 15 9.45 14.63 5.81
CA LYS A 15 8.95 14.49 7.19
C LYS A 15 7.52 14.98 7.33
N ILE A 16 7.21 16.14 6.71
CA ILE A 16 5.86 16.71 6.71
C ILE A 16 4.88 15.78 5.97
N ALA A 17 5.24 15.26 4.80
CA ALA A 17 4.40 14.33 4.05
C ALA A 17 4.11 13.05 4.85
N THR A 18 5.11 12.50 5.52
CA THR A 18 4.98 11.33 6.38
C THR A 18 4.06 11.59 7.58
N LEU A 19 4.22 12.71 8.27
CA LEU A 19 3.33 13.08 9.38
C LEU A 19 1.90 13.39 8.92
N THR A 20 1.74 13.96 7.73
CA THR A 20 0.43 14.16 7.11
C THR A 20 -0.25 12.83 6.81
N ALA A 21 0.49 11.87 6.27
CA ALA A 21 -0.03 10.52 5.99
C ALA A 21 -0.41 9.77 7.28
N ALA A 22 0.36 9.90 8.35
CA ALA A 22 0.01 9.34 9.66
C ALA A 22 -1.29 9.94 10.19
N ARG A 23 -1.48 11.26 10.09
CA ARG A 23 -2.72 11.94 10.48
C ARG A 23 -3.92 11.55 9.60
N ALA A 24 -3.69 11.33 8.29
CA ALA A 24 -4.74 10.81 7.40
C ALA A 24 -5.19 9.41 7.83
N ARG A 25 -4.24 8.51 8.16
CA ARG A 25 -4.52 7.18 8.74
C ARG A 25 -5.37 7.29 10.01
N ASP A 26 -5.09 8.27 10.87
CA ASP A 26 -5.77 8.47 12.14
C ASP A 26 -7.12 9.19 11.98
N GLY A 27 -7.54 9.47 10.74
CA GLY A 27 -8.87 10.03 10.43
C GLY A 27 -9.01 11.52 10.70
N VAL A 28 -7.91 12.28 10.71
CA VAL A 28 -7.96 13.74 10.88
C VAL A 28 -8.78 14.37 9.75
N ALA A 29 -9.76 15.17 10.12
CA ALA A 29 -10.64 15.85 9.20
C ALA A 29 -9.84 16.69 8.17
N GLY A 30 -10.24 16.61 6.90
CA GLY A 30 -9.56 17.32 5.83
C GLY A 30 -8.43 16.54 5.14
N LEU A 31 -8.07 15.34 5.61
CA LEU A 31 -7.02 14.51 5.02
C LEU A 31 -7.53 13.21 4.38
N ALA A 32 -8.85 13.04 4.26
CA ALA A 32 -9.43 11.91 3.54
C ALA A 32 -9.03 11.90 2.06
N GLY A 33 -8.92 10.70 1.46
CA GLY A 33 -8.59 10.54 0.05
C GLY A 33 -7.09 10.54 -0.26
N LEU A 34 -6.20 10.47 0.74
CA LEU A 34 -4.76 10.26 0.48
C LEU A 34 -4.55 8.87 -0.13
N ALA A 35 -4.08 8.84 -1.38
CA ALA A 35 -3.89 7.63 -2.18
C ALA A 35 -2.45 7.13 -2.21
N GLY A 36 -1.49 8.00 -1.96
CA GLY A 36 -0.08 7.63 -1.93
C GLY A 36 0.84 8.76 -1.48
N VAL A 37 2.08 8.40 -1.18
CA VAL A 37 3.13 9.32 -0.74
C VAL A 37 4.35 9.17 -1.63
N VAL A 38 4.99 10.28 -1.97
CA VAL A 38 6.31 10.29 -2.62
C VAL A 38 7.29 11.04 -1.74
N LEU A 39 8.33 10.36 -1.34
CA LEU A 39 9.42 10.88 -0.51
C LEU A 39 10.66 11.04 -1.37
N VAL A 40 11.14 12.26 -1.55
CA VAL A 40 12.31 12.59 -2.39
C VAL A 40 13.44 13.07 -1.50
N ALA A 41 14.53 12.33 -1.41
CA ALA A 41 15.66 12.64 -0.53
C ALA A 41 15.17 13.09 0.86
N ALA A 42 14.22 12.34 1.44
CA ALA A 42 13.34 12.82 2.49
C ALA A 42 13.98 12.77 3.86
N SER A 43 13.79 13.84 4.64
CA SER A 43 14.05 13.84 6.08
C SER A 43 13.09 12.86 6.77
N PRO A 44 13.60 12.02 7.71
CA PRO A 44 12.81 10.99 8.36
C PRO A 44 11.93 11.55 9.50
N PRO A 45 10.94 10.78 9.99
CA PRO A 45 10.26 11.06 11.24
C PRO A 45 11.20 11.07 12.45
N ALA A 46 12.26 10.27 12.43
CA ALA A 46 13.35 10.29 13.40
C ALA A 46 14.16 11.60 13.29
N PRO A 47 15.05 11.90 14.26
CA PRO A 47 16.05 12.95 14.11
C PRO A 47 16.87 12.76 12.83
N GLU A 48 17.02 13.81 12.05
CA GLU A 48 17.78 13.81 10.80
C GLU A 48 19.28 13.60 11.06
N PRO A 49 19.95 12.71 10.31
CA PRO A 49 21.37 12.43 10.48
C PRO A 49 22.24 13.57 9.94
N MET A 50 22.14 14.74 10.54
CA MET A 50 22.93 15.92 10.18
C MET A 50 24.04 16.14 11.20
N GLN A 51 25.28 16.29 10.71
CA GLN A 51 26.42 16.56 11.57
C GLN A 51 26.37 17.96 12.18
N GLU A 52 26.69 18.08 13.46
CA GLU A 52 26.57 19.31 14.20
C GLU A 52 27.44 20.47 13.68
N PRO A 53 28.66 20.26 13.15
CA PRO A 53 29.41 21.36 12.50
C PRO A 53 28.69 21.94 11.29
N ARG A 54 28.11 21.08 10.41
CA ARG A 54 27.31 21.51 9.27
C ARG A 54 26.09 22.32 9.69
N ARG A 55 25.38 21.82 10.70
CA ARG A 55 24.22 22.51 11.28
C ARG A 55 24.54 23.89 11.76
N ARG A 56 25.64 24.07 12.51
CA ARG A 56 26.09 25.36 13.00
C ARG A 56 26.44 26.33 11.87
N THR A 57 27.12 25.85 10.84
CA THR A 57 27.41 26.67 9.66
C THR A 57 26.12 27.17 9.00
N MET A 58 25.16 26.28 8.79
CA MET A 58 23.88 26.63 8.15
C MET A 58 23.03 27.58 9.01
N LEU A 59 23.11 27.50 10.35
CA LEU A 59 22.45 28.43 11.24
C LEU A 59 23.07 29.81 11.14
N ALA A 60 24.41 29.93 11.13
CA ALA A 60 25.13 31.17 11.03
C ALA A 60 24.78 31.97 9.76
N TRP A 61 24.47 31.30 8.66
CA TRP A 61 24.08 32.01 7.43
C TRP A 61 22.83 32.87 7.55
N PHE A 62 21.94 32.55 8.48
CA PHE A 62 20.66 33.24 8.68
C PHE A 62 20.57 34.03 9.98
N GLU A 63 21.66 34.13 10.77
CA GLU A 63 21.65 34.86 12.06
C GLU A 63 21.35 36.35 11.91
N THR A 64 21.77 36.98 10.78
CA THR A 64 21.57 38.41 10.52
C THR A 64 20.43 38.68 9.54
N GLY A 65 19.62 37.71 9.19
CA GLY A 65 18.53 37.78 8.23
C GLY A 65 18.72 36.87 7.04
N GLN A 66 18.59 37.37 5.82
CA GLN A 66 18.78 36.55 4.61
C GLN A 66 20.27 36.22 4.42
N PRO A 67 20.62 35.01 3.90
CA PRO A 67 22.00 34.65 3.63
C PRO A 67 22.56 35.49 2.48
N ALA A 68 23.88 35.61 2.43
CA ALA A 68 24.52 36.14 1.24
C ALA A 68 24.38 35.17 0.04
N ARG A 69 24.43 35.72 -1.19
CA ARG A 69 24.32 34.89 -2.40
C ARG A 69 25.42 33.83 -2.48
N VAL A 70 26.62 34.09 -1.92
CA VAL A 70 27.73 33.13 -1.88
C VAL A 70 27.37 31.93 -0.99
N GLU A 71 26.72 32.13 0.15
CA GLU A 71 26.30 31.08 1.08
C GLU A 71 25.18 30.24 0.48
N ALA A 72 24.20 30.89 -0.18
CA ALA A 72 23.14 30.23 -0.92
C ALA A 72 23.72 29.37 -2.08
N ALA A 73 24.73 29.87 -2.79
CA ALA A 73 25.43 29.12 -3.82
C ALA A 73 26.18 27.91 -3.24
N GLN A 74 26.88 28.08 -2.12
CA GLN A 74 27.54 26.98 -1.41
C GLN A 74 26.57 25.89 -0.99
N PHE A 75 25.37 26.27 -0.51
CA PHE A 75 24.31 25.31 -0.16
C PHE A 75 23.88 24.51 -1.40
N VAL A 76 23.59 25.17 -2.51
CA VAL A 76 23.15 24.52 -3.74
C VAL A 76 24.25 23.58 -4.25
N ASP A 77 25.47 24.06 -4.41
CA ASP A 77 26.58 23.29 -4.98
C ASP A 77 26.94 22.08 -4.10
N ALA A 78 26.86 22.19 -2.77
CA ALA A 78 27.16 21.11 -1.84
C ALA A 78 26.07 20.01 -1.78
N ASN A 79 24.90 20.27 -2.36
CA ASN A 79 23.77 19.33 -2.37
C ASN A 79 23.46 18.78 -3.76
N CYS A 80 24.33 19.04 -4.75
CA CYS A 80 24.26 18.49 -6.11
C CYS A 80 25.40 17.51 -6.36
N ALA A 81 25.14 16.47 -7.13
CA ALA A 81 26.15 15.51 -7.59
C ALA A 81 27.09 16.12 -8.66
N CYS A 82 26.52 16.96 -9.53
CA CYS A 82 27.23 17.65 -10.61
C CYS A 82 26.82 19.13 -10.64
N PRO A 83 27.65 19.99 -11.24
CA PRO A 83 27.29 21.40 -11.47
C PRO A 83 25.97 21.49 -12.26
N LEU A 84 25.01 22.25 -11.77
CA LEU A 84 23.78 22.55 -12.49
C LEU A 84 24.05 23.53 -13.67
N PRO A 85 23.25 23.50 -14.75
CA PRO A 85 23.21 24.56 -15.75
C PRO A 85 22.98 25.93 -15.09
N ASP A 86 23.63 26.97 -15.58
CA ASP A 86 23.65 28.31 -14.93
C ASP A 86 22.26 28.84 -14.60
N GLU A 87 21.30 28.74 -15.52
CA GLU A 87 19.92 29.20 -15.30
C GLU A 87 19.23 28.44 -14.15
N ILE A 88 19.41 27.12 -14.08
CA ILE A 88 18.84 26.26 -13.05
C ILE A 88 19.53 26.53 -11.72
N ARG A 89 20.86 26.67 -11.74
CA ARG A 89 21.64 26.99 -10.55
C ARG A 89 21.23 28.34 -9.97
N ASP A 90 21.05 29.36 -10.79
CA ASP A 90 20.60 30.67 -10.39
C ASP A 90 19.18 30.64 -9.81
N ALA A 91 18.27 29.86 -10.40
CA ALA A 91 16.95 29.64 -9.85
C ALA A 91 17.02 29.00 -8.46
N ALA A 92 17.80 27.94 -8.29
CA ALA A 92 17.98 27.24 -7.01
C ALA A 92 18.56 28.17 -5.92
N ILE A 93 19.57 29.00 -6.28
CA ILE A 93 20.14 30.01 -5.38
C ILE A 93 19.07 31.02 -4.95
N ASN A 94 18.26 31.49 -5.89
CA ASN A 94 17.19 32.45 -5.59
C ASN A 94 16.12 31.83 -4.68
N ASP A 95 15.86 30.52 -4.79
CA ASP A 95 14.94 29.83 -3.87
C ASP A 95 15.49 29.80 -2.43
N VAL A 96 16.78 29.55 -2.25
CA VAL A 96 17.42 29.66 -0.92
C VAL A 96 17.30 31.09 -0.37
N LEU A 97 17.59 32.09 -1.22
CA LEU A 97 17.50 33.51 -0.82
C LEU A 97 16.09 33.96 -0.43
N ARG A 98 15.05 33.30 -0.94
CA ARG A 98 13.64 33.60 -0.60
C ARG A 98 13.14 32.83 0.63
N THR A 99 13.92 31.91 1.17
CA THR A 99 13.52 31.14 2.35
C THR A 99 13.36 32.08 3.55
N ALA A 100 12.25 31.94 4.29
CA ALA A 100 12.05 32.72 5.50
C ALA A 100 13.07 32.31 6.57
N PRO A 101 13.86 33.27 7.12
CA PRO A 101 14.88 32.99 8.12
C PRO A 101 14.33 32.27 9.35
N SER A 102 13.12 32.63 9.81
CA SER A 102 12.45 31.94 10.92
C SER A 102 12.15 30.47 10.64
N ALA A 103 11.76 30.12 9.40
CA ALA A 103 11.51 28.74 9.00
C ALA A 103 12.80 27.92 8.93
N TRP A 104 13.87 28.50 8.34
CA TRP A 104 15.19 27.88 8.30
C TRP A 104 15.73 27.59 9.70
N MET A 105 15.70 28.59 10.57
CA MET A 105 16.15 28.48 11.96
C MET A 105 15.31 27.43 12.73
N ALA A 106 13.99 27.48 12.61
CA ALA A 106 13.10 26.50 13.27
C ALA A 106 13.37 25.07 12.85
N TRP A 107 13.61 24.86 11.55
CA TRP A 107 13.97 23.53 11.04
C TRP A 107 15.28 23.02 11.65
N LEU A 108 16.35 23.81 11.57
CA LEU A 108 17.67 23.39 12.03
C LEU A 108 17.77 23.26 13.55
N THR A 109 17.04 24.06 14.32
CA THR A 109 17.09 24.05 15.80
C THR A 109 16.14 23.03 16.41
N HIS A 110 14.97 22.77 15.79
CA HIS A 110 13.89 21.93 16.34
C HIS A 110 13.47 20.83 15.37
N GLY A 111 12.88 21.16 14.23
CA GLY A 111 12.19 20.21 13.36
C GLY A 111 13.05 19.05 12.89
N SER A 112 14.33 19.28 12.54
CA SER A 112 15.26 18.23 12.14
C SER A 112 15.78 17.37 13.31
N ARG A 113 15.59 17.81 14.55
CA ARG A 113 15.99 17.07 15.77
C ARG A 113 14.84 16.34 16.43
N GLU A 114 13.62 16.68 16.07
CA GLU A 114 12.41 16.12 16.65
C GLU A 114 12.24 14.64 16.27
N ASP A 115 11.95 13.81 17.26
CA ASP A 115 11.61 12.40 17.06
C ASP A 115 10.10 12.22 17.07
N CYS A 116 9.58 11.94 15.87
CA CYS A 116 8.15 11.71 15.62
C CYS A 116 7.84 10.22 15.31
N THR A 117 8.80 9.32 15.52
CA THR A 117 8.66 7.89 15.12
C THR A 117 7.48 7.20 15.77
N ALA A 118 7.28 7.43 17.08
CA ALA A 118 6.20 6.81 17.84
C ALA A 118 4.80 7.21 17.32
N GLN A 119 4.60 8.49 17.00
CA GLN A 119 3.31 8.97 16.48
C GLN A 119 3.11 8.62 15.00
N THR A 120 4.20 8.43 14.24
CA THR A 120 4.13 8.03 12.84
C THR A 120 3.63 6.59 12.69
N GLY A 121 4.17 5.65 13.48
CA GLY A 121 3.80 4.24 13.41
C GLY A 121 3.97 3.67 11.99
N CYS A 122 3.10 2.74 11.60
CA CYS A 122 3.06 2.15 10.26
C CYS A 122 1.91 2.74 9.44
N ILE A 123 2.20 3.20 8.23
CA ILE A 123 1.27 3.85 7.29
C ILE A 123 0.95 2.87 6.18
N GLY A 124 -0.34 2.64 5.93
CA GLY A 124 -0.83 1.65 4.96
C GLY A 124 -0.89 2.15 3.51
N VAL A 125 -0.89 3.48 3.27
CA VAL A 125 -0.90 3.97 1.88
C VAL A 125 0.42 3.69 1.18
N PRO A 126 0.42 3.37 -0.13
CA PRO A 126 1.64 3.12 -0.89
C PRO A 126 2.61 4.31 -0.84
N ALA A 127 3.89 4.04 -0.68
CA ALA A 127 4.93 5.05 -0.71
C ALA A 127 6.00 4.75 -1.75
N LEU A 128 6.38 5.77 -2.53
CA LEU A 128 7.57 5.76 -3.35
C LEU A 128 8.66 6.56 -2.62
N ILE A 129 9.78 5.92 -2.33
CA ILE A 129 10.94 6.52 -1.69
C ILE A 129 12.04 6.67 -2.72
N VAL A 130 12.38 7.91 -3.05
CA VAL A 130 13.37 8.26 -4.08
C VAL A 130 14.62 8.81 -3.39
N ALA A 131 15.78 8.23 -3.70
CA ALA A 131 17.08 8.71 -3.22
C ALA A 131 18.00 9.03 -4.39
N GLY A 132 18.83 10.05 -4.25
CA GLY A 132 19.93 10.30 -5.15
C GLY A 132 21.09 9.33 -4.88
N SER A 133 21.74 8.83 -5.94
CA SER A 133 22.85 7.86 -5.83
C SER A 133 24.07 8.45 -5.12
N GLN A 134 24.17 9.77 -5.04
CA GLN A 134 25.31 10.51 -4.46
C GLN A 134 24.90 11.38 -3.26
N ASP A 135 23.66 11.22 -2.72
CA ASP A 135 23.26 11.88 -1.48
C ASP A 135 23.95 11.19 -0.29
N GLY A 136 24.78 11.96 0.44
CA GLY A 136 25.58 11.42 1.53
C GLY A 136 24.76 11.17 2.81
N ASP A 137 23.95 12.14 3.22
CA ASP A 137 23.25 12.10 4.51
C ASP A 137 21.89 11.36 4.42
N LEU A 138 21.15 11.58 3.32
CA LEU A 138 19.81 11.06 3.10
C LEU A 138 19.73 10.14 1.86
N GLY A 139 20.84 9.51 1.49
CA GLY A 139 20.92 8.52 0.42
C GLY A 139 20.19 7.21 0.73
N GLU A 140 20.30 6.23 -0.17
CA GLU A 140 19.54 4.97 -0.12
C GLU A 140 19.56 4.27 1.25
N ALA A 141 20.74 4.13 1.85
CA ALA A 141 20.89 3.43 3.14
C ALA A 141 20.12 4.14 4.27
N ALA A 142 20.14 5.47 4.29
CA ALA A 142 19.38 6.27 5.25
C ALA A 142 17.89 6.16 5.00
N GLN A 143 17.42 6.24 3.75
CA GLN A 143 16.03 6.11 3.38
C GLN A 143 15.47 4.73 3.77
N ARG A 144 16.20 3.65 3.50
CA ARG A 144 15.81 2.29 3.89
C ARG A 144 15.73 2.11 5.39
N ARG A 145 16.65 2.69 6.15
CA ARG A 145 16.71 2.56 7.61
C ARG A 145 15.69 3.44 8.33
N LEU A 146 15.47 4.67 7.86
CA LEU A 146 14.78 5.72 8.62
C LEU A 146 13.38 6.04 8.12
N ASN A 147 13.09 5.84 6.81
CA ASN A 147 11.78 6.13 6.23
C ASN A 147 10.97 4.87 5.93
N ALA A 148 11.60 3.83 5.33
CA ALA A 148 10.89 2.62 4.94
C ALA A 148 10.13 1.91 6.06
N PRO A 149 10.62 1.81 7.30
CA PRO A 149 9.91 1.11 8.37
C PRO A 149 8.55 1.73 8.73
N HIS A 150 8.30 2.96 8.28
CA HIS A 150 7.04 3.65 8.51
C HIS A 150 5.97 3.38 7.45
N TYR A 151 6.27 2.60 6.42
CA TYR A 151 5.35 2.29 5.34
C TYR A 151 5.22 0.79 5.11
N ALA A 152 3.99 0.28 5.15
CA ALA A 152 3.71 -1.13 4.88
C ALA A 152 4.04 -1.51 3.42
N HIS A 153 3.94 -0.55 2.49
CA HIS A 153 4.13 -0.73 1.06
C HIS A 153 5.11 0.31 0.50
N ALA A 154 6.39 0.22 0.93
CA ALA A 154 7.46 1.09 0.44
C ALA A 154 8.09 0.53 -0.85
N GLN A 155 8.10 1.33 -1.90
CA GLN A 155 8.86 1.10 -3.13
C GLN A 155 10.07 2.05 -3.15
N PHE A 156 11.19 1.59 -3.74
CA PHE A 156 12.40 2.38 -3.81
C PHE A 156 12.80 2.67 -5.24
N ALA A 157 13.28 3.88 -5.46
CA ALA A 157 13.95 4.27 -6.69
C ALA A 157 15.24 5.02 -6.36
N ILE A 158 16.32 4.66 -7.04
CA ILE A 158 17.61 5.35 -6.94
C ILE A 158 17.83 6.11 -8.24
N VAL A 159 17.97 7.42 -8.12
CA VAL A 159 18.22 8.29 -9.27
C VAL A 159 19.73 8.41 -9.45
N ALA A 160 20.22 7.93 -10.59
CA ALA A 160 21.64 8.02 -10.94
C ALA A 160 22.05 9.48 -11.18
N ASP A 161 23.30 9.79 -10.92
CA ASP A 161 23.91 11.11 -11.15
C ASP A 161 23.12 12.25 -10.48
N ALA A 162 22.56 11.98 -9.29
CA ALA A 162 21.88 12.95 -8.46
C ALA A 162 22.31 12.81 -7.00
N ALA A 163 22.36 13.93 -6.28
CA ALA A 163 22.54 13.99 -4.83
C ALA A 163 21.22 14.37 -4.17
N HIS A 164 21.23 15.41 -3.33
CA HIS A 164 20.07 15.81 -2.54
C HIS A 164 19.03 16.61 -3.35
N LEU A 165 19.48 17.40 -4.32
CA LEU A 165 18.62 18.28 -5.12
C LEU A 165 18.08 17.61 -6.38
N ILE A 166 17.60 16.36 -6.26
CA ILE A 166 17.03 15.56 -7.36
C ILE A 166 16.07 16.37 -8.26
N PRO A 167 15.17 17.23 -7.72
CA PRO A 167 14.24 17.99 -8.56
C PRO A 167 14.93 18.94 -9.55
N TYR A 168 16.14 19.40 -9.26
CA TYR A 168 16.95 20.23 -10.15
C TYR A 168 17.91 19.41 -11.02
N GLU A 169 18.42 18.31 -10.49
CA GLU A 169 19.45 17.50 -11.16
C GLU A 169 18.86 16.54 -12.20
N GLN A 170 17.72 15.89 -11.87
CA GLN A 170 17.09 14.86 -12.71
C GLN A 170 15.55 15.01 -12.76
N PRO A 171 15.03 16.19 -13.18
CA PRO A 171 13.59 16.48 -13.11
C PRO A 171 12.75 15.55 -13.98
N GLN A 172 13.25 15.11 -15.16
CA GLN A 172 12.51 14.23 -16.06
C GLN A 172 12.35 12.83 -15.46
N GLU A 173 13.44 12.29 -14.89
CA GLU A 173 13.39 10.97 -14.24
C GLU A 173 12.52 11.00 -12.99
N LEU A 174 12.62 12.03 -12.17
CA LEU A 174 11.74 12.23 -11.02
C LEU A 174 10.27 12.30 -11.43
N ALA A 175 9.95 13.09 -12.47
CA ALA A 175 8.59 13.20 -12.99
C ALA A 175 8.06 11.84 -13.48
N ARG A 176 8.86 11.06 -14.20
CA ARG A 176 8.52 9.72 -14.67
C ARG A 176 8.23 8.78 -13.51
N LEU A 177 9.06 8.78 -12.47
CA LEU A 177 8.89 7.96 -11.27
C LEU A 177 7.61 8.32 -10.53
N ILE A 178 7.32 9.60 -10.35
CA ILE A 178 6.10 10.10 -9.71
C ILE A 178 4.89 9.68 -10.53
N ALA A 179 4.88 9.91 -11.85
CA ALA A 179 3.76 9.54 -12.71
C ALA A 179 3.47 8.04 -12.64
N THR A 180 4.49 7.20 -12.77
CA THR A 180 4.34 5.73 -12.67
C THR A 180 3.75 5.30 -11.30
N HIS A 181 4.19 5.95 -10.22
CA HIS A 181 3.65 5.65 -8.88
C HIS A 181 2.19 6.10 -8.74
N VAL A 182 1.86 7.30 -9.23
CA VAL A 182 0.51 7.85 -9.24
C VAL A 182 -0.44 6.96 -10.05
N ASP A 183 -0.08 6.59 -11.27
CA ASP A 183 -0.89 5.73 -12.13
C ASP A 183 -1.22 4.40 -11.44
N ARG A 184 -0.20 3.75 -10.85
CA ARG A 184 -0.38 2.51 -10.10
C ARG A 184 -1.28 2.67 -8.88
N CYS A 185 -1.18 3.79 -8.18
CA CYS A 185 -2.04 4.06 -7.02
C CYS A 185 -3.47 4.38 -7.45
N ILE A 186 -3.66 5.10 -8.58
CA ILE A 186 -4.99 5.44 -9.11
C ILE A 186 -5.72 4.17 -9.57
N GLU A 187 -5.03 3.25 -10.23
CA GLU A 187 -5.60 1.94 -10.61
C GLU A 187 -6.13 1.16 -9.40
N ASN A 188 -5.59 1.42 -8.21
CA ASN A 188 -6.02 0.83 -6.94
C ASN A 188 -6.91 1.77 -6.10
N CYS A 189 -7.30 2.94 -6.59
CA CYS A 189 -8.19 3.85 -5.85
C CYS A 189 -9.63 3.31 -5.84
N LEU A 190 -10.27 3.42 -4.68
CA LEU A 190 -11.69 3.13 -4.58
C LEU A 190 -12.50 4.22 -5.30
N PRO A 191 -13.61 3.86 -5.97
CA PRO A 191 -14.54 4.82 -6.55
C PRO A 191 -15.03 5.86 -5.54
N GLU A 192 -15.29 7.07 -6.01
CA GLU A 192 -15.66 8.19 -5.14
C GLU A 192 -16.95 7.94 -4.36
N ASP A 193 -17.95 7.37 -5.02
CA ASP A 193 -19.24 6.99 -4.41
C ASP A 193 -19.06 5.94 -3.30
N PHE A 194 -18.15 4.99 -3.50
CA PHE A 194 -17.82 4.00 -2.48
C PHE A 194 -17.06 4.63 -1.29
N ILE A 195 -16.18 5.60 -1.54
CA ILE A 195 -15.51 6.37 -0.48
C ILE A 195 -16.53 7.20 0.31
N VAL A 196 -17.50 7.82 -0.36
CA VAL A 196 -18.60 8.54 0.28
C VAL A 196 -19.41 7.59 1.17
N LEU A 197 -19.74 6.40 0.66
CA LEU A 197 -20.42 5.35 1.42
C LEU A 197 -19.62 4.94 2.67
N LEU A 198 -18.33 4.66 2.53
CA LEU A 198 -17.46 4.28 3.66
C LEU A 198 -17.38 5.37 4.74
N ASN A 199 -17.51 6.64 4.37
CA ASN A 199 -17.48 7.78 5.30
C ASN A 199 -18.85 8.18 5.85
N SER A 200 -19.92 7.54 5.41
CA SER A 200 -21.28 7.77 5.90
C SER A 200 -21.52 7.16 7.28
N GLU A 201 -22.63 7.53 7.89
CA GLU A 201 -23.10 6.95 9.17
C GLU A 201 -23.47 5.46 9.06
N ARG A 202 -23.62 4.94 7.84
CA ARG A 202 -23.95 3.54 7.54
C ARG A 202 -22.79 2.59 7.82
N VAL A 203 -21.56 3.08 7.83
CA VAL A 203 -20.36 2.28 8.03
C VAL A 203 -19.74 2.63 9.37
N ALA A 204 -19.81 1.70 10.32
CA ALA A 204 -19.20 1.86 11.63
C ALA A 204 -17.70 2.20 11.50
N PRO A 205 -17.14 3.09 12.34
CA PRO A 205 -15.74 3.48 12.30
C PRO A 205 -14.77 2.30 12.31
N ARG A 206 -15.06 1.27 13.10
CA ARG A 206 -14.26 0.04 13.16
C ARG A 206 -14.29 -0.72 11.82
N MET A 207 -15.47 -0.84 11.19
CA MET A 207 -15.60 -1.48 9.88
C MET A 207 -14.84 -0.71 8.82
N ARG A 208 -15.02 0.62 8.76
CA ARG A 208 -14.26 1.50 7.85
C ARG A 208 -12.76 1.29 7.99
N LYS A 209 -12.24 1.33 9.22
CA LYS A 209 -10.82 1.09 9.49
C LYS A 209 -10.35 -0.26 8.96
N THR A 210 -11.13 -1.31 9.16
CA THR A 210 -10.82 -2.66 8.68
C THR A 210 -10.81 -2.73 7.15
N LEU A 211 -11.79 -2.12 6.48
CA LEU A 211 -11.89 -2.10 5.02
C LEU A 211 -10.74 -1.32 4.39
N LEU A 212 -10.42 -0.15 4.91
CA LEU A 212 -9.28 0.64 4.42
C LEU A 212 -7.94 -0.08 4.63
N ALA A 213 -7.77 -0.78 5.76
CA ALA A 213 -6.59 -1.61 5.98
C ALA A 213 -6.51 -2.79 4.99
N ARG A 214 -7.65 -3.41 4.65
CA ARG A 214 -7.70 -4.44 3.60
C ARG A 214 -7.38 -3.86 2.22
N HIS A 215 -7.86 -2.67 1.91
CA HIS A 215 -7.57 -2.00 0.64
C HIS A 215 -6.08 -1.70 0.47
N ALA A 216 -5.42 -1.25 1.54
CA ALA A 216 -3.98 -0.98 1.53
C ALA A 216 -3.09 -2.22 1.24
N GLY A 217 -3.66 -3.41 1.27
CA GLY A 217 -2.94 -4.66 1.01
C GLY A 217 -2.43 -5.35 2.28
N PRO A 218 -1.94 -6.58 2.17
CA PRO A 218 -1.35 -7.30 3.28
C PRO A 218 0.00 -6.69 3.68
N PRO A 219 0.37 -6.72 4.98
CA PRO A 219 1.67 -6.20 5.42
C PRO A 219 2.82 -6.98 4.78
N ALA A 220 3.84 -6.25 4.33
CA ALA A 220 5.03 -6.85 3.70
C ALA A 220 5.85 -7.72 4.67
N SER A 221 5.75 -7.46 5.98
CA SER A 221 6.53 -8.09 7.05
C SER A 221 5.88 -9.32 7.69
N GLY A 222 4.66 -9.71 7.29
CA GLY A 222 4.01 -10.92 7.82
C GLY A 222 4.74 -12.18 7.35
N GLU A 223 5.01 -13.14 8.23
CA GLU A 223 5.48 -14.47 7.84
C GLU A 223 4.27 -15.37 7.56
N GLY A 224 4.20 -15.91 6.34
CA GLY A 224 3.23 -16.92 5.95
C GLY A 224 3.70 -18.32 6.31
N VAL A 225 2.88 -19.32 6.03
CA VAL A 225 3.18 -20.74 6.26
C VAL A 225 3.55 -21.50 4.99
N LEU A 226 3.19 -20.94 3.81
CA LEU A 226 3.48 -21.56 2.52
C LEU A 226 4.90 -21.20 2.05
N ASN A 227 5.57 -22.17 1.45
CA ASN A 227 6.84 -21.91 0.79
C ASN A 227 6.64 -21.14 -0.53
N PRO A 228 7.70 -20.56 -1.13
CA PRO A 228 7.56 -19.76 -2.36
C PRO A 228 6.94 -20.51 -3.55
N ARG A 229 7.18 -21.83 -3.68
CA ARG A 229 6.61 -22.65 -4.74
C ARG A 229 5.10 -22.86 -4.53
N GLN A 230 4.69 -23.22 -3.32
CA GLN A 230 3.28 -23.35 -2.95
C GLN A 230 2.51 -22.04 -3.15
N LEU A 231 3.11 -20.92 -2.76
CA LEU A 231 2.51 -19.60 -2.95
C LEU A 231 2.32 -19.25 -4.43
N ASN A 232 3.28 -19.61 -5.28
CA ASN A 232 3.17 -19.42 -6.73
C ASN A 232 2.06 -20.29 -7.34
N VAL A 233 1.94 -21.54 -6.90
CA VAL A 233 0.85 -22.44 -7.33
C VAL A 233 -0.51 -21.90 -6.88
N LEU A 234 -0.63 -21.43 -5.63
CA LEU A 234 -1.87 -20.83 -5.13
C LEU A 234 -2.26 -19.56 -5.91
N ALA A 235 -1.28 -18.74 -6.28
CA ALA A 235 -1.53 -17.57 -7.12
C ALA A 235 -2.02 -17.98 -8.53
N ALA A 236 -1.47 -19.03 -9.12
CA ALA A 236 -1.94 -19.56 -10.39
C ALA A 236 -3.37 -20.12 -10.29
N VAL A 237 -3.69 -20.86 -9.22
CA VAL A 237 -5.08 -21.32 -8.95
C VAL A 237 -6.02 -20.12 -8.81
N ALA A 238 -5.65 -19.11 -8.02
CA ALA A 238 -6.46 -17.91 -7.84
C ALA A 238 -6.72 -17.18 -9.16
N ALA A 239 -5.70 -17.05 -10.02
CA ALA A 239 -5.85 -16.46 -11.34
C ALA A 239 -6.88 -17.18 -12.21
N ARG A 240 -6.96 -18.53 -12.13
CA ARG A 240 -7.94 -19.33 -12.88
C ARG A 240 -9.34 -19.24 -12.26
N VAL A 241 -9.44 -19.32 -10.93
CA VAL A 241 -10.72 -19.23 -10.22
C VAL A 241 -11.40 -17.88 -10.45
N LEU A 242 -10.64 -16.81 -10.55
CA LEU A 242 -11.14 -15.44 -10.74
C LEU A 242 -11.20 -15.00 -12.20
N ASP A 243 -10.84 -15.87 -13.14
CA ASP A 243 -10.80 -15.58 -14.59
C ASP A 243 -10.02 -14.28 -14.92
N GLY A 244 -8.92 -14.07 -14.24
CA GLY A 244 -8.08 -12.88 -14.36
C GLY A 244 -8.60 -11.62 -13.63
N ALA A 245 -9.70 -11.72 -12.88
CA ALA A 245 -10.18 -10.62 -12.07
C ALA A 245 -9.35 -10.46 -10.79
N GLY A 246 -8.85 -9.25 -10.56
CA GLY A 246 -8.07 -8.93 -9.36
C GLY A 246 -6.60 -9.37 -9.42
N ASP A 247 -5.87 -9.06 -8.35
CA ASP A 247 -4.46 -9.43 -8.17
C ASP A 247 -4.35 -10.81 -7.49
N ALA A 248 -4.15 -11.85 -8.29
CA ALA A 248 -4.07 -13.24 -7.83
C ALA A 248 -2.91 -13.47 -6.84
N ALA A 249 -1.78 -12.80 -7.01
CA ALA A 249 -0.64 -12.90 -6.10
C ALA A 249 -0.97 -12.28 -4.74
N GLN A 250 -1.66 -11.14 -4.72
CA GLN A 250 -2.16 -10.52 -3.50
C GLN A 250 -3.18 -11.40 -2.77
N ILE A 251 -4.10 -12.04 -3.52
CA ILE A 251 -5.09 -12.97 -2.96
C ILE A 251 -4.39 -14.17 -2.31
N ALA A 252 -3.46 -14.82 -3.03
CA ALA A 252 -2.68 -15.93 -2.50
C ALA A 252 -1.92 -15.54 -1.22
N ARG A 253 -1.30 -14.38 -1.23
CA ARG A 253 -0.58 -13.88 -0.05
C ARG A 253 -1.49 -13.64 1.15
N ARG A 254 -2.70 -13.13 0.93
CA ARG A 254 -3.70 -12.94 2.01
C ARG A 254 -4.16 -14.25 2.60
N ILE A 255 -4.41 -15.26 1.77
CA ILE A 255 -4.77 -16.61 2.22
C ILE A 255 -3.63 -17.20 3.06
N ASP A 256 -2.38 -17.11 2.60
CA ASP A 256 -1.20 -17.56 3.32
C ASP A 256 -1.06 -16.93 4.72
N LEU A 257 -1.30 -15.63 4.83
CA LEU A 257 -1.28 -14.93 6.11
C LEU A 257 -2.45 -15.32 7.02
N GLN A 258 -3.65 -15.52 6.47
CA GLN A 258 -4.81 -16.02 7.23
C GLN A 258 -4.56 -17.42 7.79
N LEU A 259 -3.92 -18.29 7.00
CA LEU A 259 -3.47 -19.60 7.47
C LEU A 259 -2.46 -19.48 8.61
N ALA A 260 -1.50 -18.55 8.50
CA ALA A 260 -0.50 -18.31 9.56
C ALA A 260 -1.14 -17.81 10.87
N GLU A 261 -2.16 -16.96 10.76
CA GLU A 261 -2.89 -16.41 11.90
C GLU A 261 -3.95 -17.36 12.48
N GLY A 262 -4.36 -18.38 11.71
CA GLY A 262 -5.47 -19.26 12.08
C GLY A 262 -6.84 -18.55 12.08
N THR A 263 -6.99 -17.55 11.21
CA THR A 263 -8.21 -16.71 11.09
C THR A 263 -9.16 -17.17 9.98
N GLY A 264 -9.22 -18.47 9.70
CA GLY A 264 -10.18 -19.08 8.77
C GLY A 264 -11.64 -18.90 9.21
N ASP A 265 -12.59 -19.35 8.38
CA ASP A 265 -14.02 -19.29 8.68
C ASP A 265 -14.49 -20.35 9.70
N GLY A 266 -13.58 -21.24 10.10
CA GLY A 266 -13.85 -22.31 11.07
C GLY A 266 -14.58 -23.50 10.47
N TRP A 267 -14.80 -23.53 9.14
CA TRP A 267 -15.41 -24.65 8.44
C TRP A 267 -14.37 -25.46 7.67
N ARG A 268 -14.51 -26.77 7.65
CA ARG A 268 -13.61 -27.71 6.96
C ARG A 268 -14.35 -29.02 6.69
N TYR A 269 -14.03 -29.68 5.58
CA TYR A 269 -14.45 -31.06 5.33
C TYR A 269 -13.84 -32.01 6.37
N ALA A 270 -14.68 -32.91 6.93
CA ALA A 270 -14.26 -33.79 8.02
C ALA A 270 -13.15 -34.79 7.65
N ASP A 271 -13.01 -35.08 6.36
CA ASP A 271 -12.00 -35.98 5.81
C ASP A 271 -10.67 -35.29 5.43
N LEU A 272 -10.62 -33.95 5.52
CA LEU A 272 -9.37 -33.19 5.34
C LEU A 272 -8.57 -33.04 6.64
N PRO A 273 -7.23 -33.01 6.56
CA PRO A 273 -6.40 -32.60 7.68
C PRO A 273 -6.64 -31.13 8.07
N ASP A 274 -5.92 -30.60 9.05
CA ASP A 274 -6.00 -29.18 9.39
C ASP A 274 -5.67 -28.27 8.20
N ASP A 275 -6.23 -27.06 8.19
CA ASP A 275 -6.23 -26.16 7.04
C ASP A 275 -4.83 -25.86 6.48
N ARG A 276 -3.81 -25.73 7.36
CA ARG A 276 -2.42 -25.48 6.93
C ARG A 276 -1.85 -26.69 6.20
N LEU A 277 -2.07 -27.87 6.76
CA LEU A 277 -1.60 -29.12 6.18
C LEU A 277 -2.37 -29.47 4.91
N ALA A 278 -3.70 -29.31 4.90
CA ALA A 278 -4.52 -29.53 3.72
C ALA A 278 -4.09 -28.62 2.55
N MET A 279 -3.88 -27.32 2.83
CA MET A 279 -3.42 -26.37 1.84
C MET A 279 -2.06 -26.77 1.25
N ALA A 280 -1.07 -27.08 2.09
CA ALA A 280 0.26 -27.45 1.64
C ALA A 280 0.24 -28.75 0.81
N LEU A 281 -0.43 -29.80 1.30
CA LEU A 281 -0.53 -31.09 0.60
C LEU A 281 -1.22 -30.96 -0.75
N GLY A 282 -2.33 -30.23 -0.81
CA GLY A 282 -3.08 -30.05 -2.05
C GLY A 282 -2.31 -29.25 -3.10
N LEU A 283 -1.61 -28.19 -2.70
CA LEU A 283 -0.76 -27.42 -3.62
C LEU A 283 0.42 -28.26 -4.14
N ASP A 284 1.08 -29.02 -3.27
CA ASP A 284 2.18 -29.90 -3.66
C ASP A 284 1.70 -31.03 -4.58
N ALA A 285 0.53 -31.64 -4.29
CA ALA A 285 -0.09 -32.65 -5.13
C ALA A 285 -0.44 -32.12 -6.52
N LEU A 286 -1.10 -30.95 -6.60
CA LEU A 286 -1.44 -30.30 -7.86
C LEU A 286 -0.19 -30.06 -8.71
N ASP A 287 0.83 -29.47 -8.10
CA ASP A 287 2.05 -29.11 -8.80
C ASP A 287 2.84 -30.33 -9.30
N ALA A 288 2.91 -31.41 -8.48
CA ALA A 288 3.56 -32.66 -8.86
C ALA A 288 2.81 -33.39 -9.97
N LEU A 289 1.47 -33.51 -9.90
CA LEU A 289 0.65 -34.18 -10.89
C LEU A 289 0.65 -33.45 -12.24
N ALA A 290 0.64 -32.12 -12.19
CA ALA A 290 0.70 -31.29 -13.39
C ALA A 290 2.12 -31.18 -13.98
N GLY A 291 3.17 -31.56 -13.24
CA GLY A 291 4.56 -31.38 -13.66
C GLY A 291 4.97 -29.92 -13.73
N GLY A 292 4.52 -29.08 -12.76
CA GLY A 292 4.71 -27.64 -12.70
C GLY A 292 3.44 -26.90 -13.13
N PHE A 293 2.46 -26.81 -12.21
CA PHE A 293 1.14 -26.24 -12.52
C PHE A 293 1.21 -24.74 -12.89
N ALA A 294 2.01 -23.96 -12.17
CA ALA A 294 2.08 -22.52 -12.37
C ALA A 294 2.67 -22.12 -13.73
N GLU A 295 3.49 -22.98 -14.33
CA GLU A 295 4.16 -22.76 -15.62
C GLU A 295 3.32 -23.22 -16.81
N GLN A 296 2.17 -23.88 -16.58
CA GLN A 296 1.32 -24.38 -17.65
C GLN A 296 0.49 -23.28 -18.31
N SER A 297 -0.02 -23.58 -19.50
CA SER A 297 -0.99 -22.70 -20.17
C SER A 297 -2.29 -22.59 -19.35
N ALA A 298 -2.98 -21.46 -19.44
CA ALA A 298 -4.27 -21.27 -18.79
C ALA A 298 -5.27 -22.39 -19.09
N LYS A 299 -5.28 -22.88 -20.34
CA LYS A 299 -6.14 -23.99 -20.78
C LYS A 299 -5.80 -25.32 -20.08
N ASP A 300 -4.51 -25.60 -19.89
CA ASP A 300 -4.09 -26.82 -19.20
C ASP A 300 -4.34 -26.72 -17.69
N GLN A 301 -4.13 -25.53 -17.09
CA GLN A 301 -4.50 -25.26 -15.71
C GLN A 301 -6.00 -25.46 -15.48
N ASP A 302 -6.86 -24.91 -16.33
CA ASP A 302 -8.32 -25.10 -16.25
C ASP A 302 -8.72 -26.58 -16.35
N ARG A 303 -8.10 -27.33 -17.23
CA ARG A 303 -8.34 -28.76 -17.34
C ARG A 303 -8.02 -29.50 -16.04
N TRP A 304 -6.85 -29.24 -15.43
CA TRP A 304 -6.47 -29.82 -14.15
C TRP A 304 -7.48 -29.51 -13.04
N LEU A 305 -7.87 -28.25 -12.91
CA LEU A 305 -8.84 -27.85 -11.90
C LEU A 305 -10.23 -28.47 -12.10
N GLN A 306 -10.66 -28.63 -13.35
CA GLN A 306 -11.90 -29.35 -13.69
C GLN A 306 -11.83 -30.84 -13.36
N GLU A 307 -10.71 -31.52 -13.71
CA GLU A 307 -10.50 -32.93 -13.39
C GLU A 307 -10.51 -33.18 -11.88
N ILE A 308 -9.88 -32.26 -11.07
CA ILE A 308 -9.92 -32.33 -9.62
C ILE A 308 -11.34 -32.15 -9.09
N ALA A 309 -12.05 -31.12 -9.54
CA ALA A 309 -13.41 -30.83 -9.10
C ALA A 309 -14.39 -32.00 -9.36
N HIS A 310 -14.12 -32.84 -10.35
CA HIS A 310 -14.93 -34.02 -10.69
C HIS A 310 -14.37 -35.33 -10.12
N SER A 311 -13.32 -35.27 -9.28
CA SER A 311 -12.65 -36.43 -8.69
C SER A 311 -12.15 -37.49 -9.74
N VAL A 312 -11.79 -37.02 -10.94
CA VAL A 312 -11.30 -37.89 -12.01
C VAL A 312 -9.78 -37.99 -12.09
N VAL A 313 -9.08 -37.29 -11.24
CA VAL A 313 -7.61 -37.34 -11.18
C VAL A 313 -7.16 -38.64 -10.52
N GLY A 314 -6.37 -39.44 -11.27
CA GLY A 314 -5.83 -40.71 -10.76
C GLY A 314 -4.57 -40.52 -9.92
N ASN A 315 -4.31 -41.52 -9.03
CA ASN A 315 -3.07 -41.66 -8.26
C ASN A 315 -2.69 -40.47 -7.32
N THR A 316 -3.69 -39.82 -6.77
CA THR A 316 -3.50 -38.68 -5.86
C THR A 316 -3.00 -39.11 -4.48
N SER A 317 -3.35 -40.31 -4.00
CA SER A 317 -2.99 -40.83 -2.68
C SER A 317 -1.47 -40.89 -2.43
N ALA A 318 -0.66 -41.00 -3.50
CA ALA A 318 0.80 -40.91 -3.38
C ALA A 318 1.31 -39.54 -2.92
N HIS A 319 0.45 -38.52 -2.99
CA HIS A 319 0.76 -37.14 -2.56
C HIS A 319 0.02 -36.72 -1.28
N GLY A 320 -0.56 -37.69 -0.55
CA GLY A 320 -1.12 -37.46 0.79
C GLY A 320 -2.61 -37.13 0.86
N LEU A 321 -3.30 -36.97 -0.28
CA LEU A 321 -4.75 -36.82 -0.38
C LEU A 321 -5.30 -37.83 -1.38
N ASP A 322 -6.41 -38.51 -1.07
CA ASP A 322 -7.12 -39.32 -2.07
C ASP A 322 -7.92 -38.43 -3.03
N ALA A 323 -8.51 -39.01 -4.06
CA ALA A 323 -9.21 -38.23 -5.10
C ALA A 323 -10.42 -37.45 -4.56
N GLY A 324 -11.13 -38.00 -3.56
CA GLY A 324 -12.25 -37.33 -2.90
C GLY A 324 -11.78 -36.16 -2.04
N GLN A 325 -10.76 -36.40 -1.22
CA GLN A 325 -10.12 -35.38 -0.42
C GLN A 325 -9.53 -34.25 -1.28
N PHE A 326 -8.97 -34.58 -2.44
CA PHE A 326 -8.40 -33.59 -3.34
C PHE A 326 -9.48 -32.72 -4.00
N ALA A 327 -10.65 -33.28 -4.29
CA ALA A 327 -11.80 -32.49 -4.74
C ALA A 327 -12.33 -31.57 -3.64
N HIS A 328 -12.46 -32.06 -2.40
CA HIS A 328 -12.85 -31.27 -1.24
C HIS A 328 -11.84 -30.14 -0.97
N TRP A 329 -10.54 -30.44 -1.03
CA TRP A 329 -9.50 -29.43 -0.93
C TRP A 329 -9.66 -28.31 -1.97
N PHE A 330 -9.92 -28.65 -3.22
CA PHE A 330 -10.10 -27.65 -4.27
C PHE A 330 -11.36 -26.81 -4.05
N GLU A 331 -12.42 -27.39 -3.52
CA GLU A 331 -13.63 -26.66 -3.17
C GLU A 331 -13.36 -25.65 -2.06
N ASP A 332 -12.61 -26.01 -1.01
CA ASP A 332 -12.18 -25.10 0.05
C ASP A 332 -11.28 -23.97 -0.50
N VAL A 333 -10.28 -24.31 -1.30
CA VAL A 333 -9.39 -23.31 -1.92
C VAL A 333 -10.16 -22.33 -2.80
N ARG A 334 -11.10 -22.84 -3.60
CA ARG A 334 -11.99 -22.00 -4.43
C ARG A 334 -12.85 -21.07 -3.58
N ALA A 335 -13.42 -21.58 -2.49
CA ALA A 335 -14.17 -20.77 -1.54
C ALA A 335 -13.32 -19.70 -0.88
N ASP A 336 -12.11 -20.03 -0.44
CA ASP A 336 -11.15 -19.10 0.15
C ASP A 336 -10.73 -18.00 -0.82
N VAL A 337 -10.44 -18.33 -2.06
CA VAL A 337 -10.08 -17.37 -3.11
C VAL A 337 -11.22 -16.39 -3.36
N VAL A 338 -12.44 -16.88 -3.59
CA VAL A 338 -13.62 -16.05 -3.85
C VAL A 338 -13.96 -15.20 -2.64
N ARG A 339 -13.96 -15.76 -1.43
CA ARG A 339 -14.21 -15.04 -0.18
C ARG A 339 -13.20 -13.93 0.05
N THR A 340 -11.92 -14.23 -0.14
CA THR A 340 -10.85 -13.24 0.00
C THR A 340 -11.02 -12.12 -1.01
N TRP A 341 -11.25 -12.43 -2.28
CA TRP A 341 -11.47 -11.46 -3.35
C TRP A 341 -12.71 -10.57 -3.10
N THR A 342 -13.85 -11.17 -2.74
CA THR A 342 -15.09 -10.42 -2.47
C THR A 342 -15.01 -9.59 -1.19
N SER A 343 -14.10 -9.91 -0.27
CA SER A 343 -13.85 -9.12 0.93
C SER A 343 -13.03 -7.84 0.69
N LEU A 344 -12.47 -7.68 -0.50
CA LEU A 344 -11.68 -6.49 -0.85
C LEU A 344 -12.60 -5.31 -1.18
N PRO A 345 -12.32 -4.11 -0.65
CA PRO A 345 -13.11 -2.92 -0.93
C PRO A 345 -13.26 -2.58 -2.42
N ALA A 346 -12.23 -2.80 -3.22
CA ALA A 346 -12.30 -2.60 -4.66
C ALA A 346 -13.32 -3.54 -5.33
N THR A 347 -13.36 -4.81 -4.91
CA THR A 347 -14.35 -5.78 -5.37
C THR A 347 -15.75 -5.42 -4.88
N MET A 348 -15.88 -5.04 -3.59
CA MET A 348 -17.17 -4.58 -3.04
C MET A 348 -17.72 -3.40 -3.83
N ALA A 349 -16.88 -2.41 -4.13
CA ALA A 349 -17.26 -1.26 -4.94
C ALA A 349 -17.71 -1.67 -6.36
N ALA A 350 -16.93 -2.54 -7.03
CA ALA A 350 -17.25 -3.02 -8.38
C ALA A 350 -18.55 -3.84 -8.43
N LEU A 351 -18.88 -4.55 -7.35
CA LEU A 351 -20.12 -5.32 -7.22
C LEU A 351 -21.31 -4.48 -6.72
N GLY A 352 -21.10 -3.20 -6.41
CA GLY A 352 -22.13 -2.33 -5.83
C GLY A 352 -22.57 -2.78 -4.43
N TYR A 353 -21.68 -3.41 -3.66
CA TYR A 353 -21.99 -3.87 -2.32
C TYR A 353 -22.11 -2.70 -1.34
N ASP A 354 -23.28 -2.57 -0.70
CA ASP A 354 -23.59 -1.53 0.27
C ASP A 354 -24.10 -2.06 1.63
N GLY A 355 -24.05 -3.37 1.82
CA GLY A 355 -24.60 -4.10 2.96
C GLY A 355 -23.80 -3.98 4.28
N PHE A 356 -23.32 -2.79 4.65
CA PHE A 356 -22.51 -2.55 5.84
C PHE A 356 -23.32 -2.39 7.15
N ALA A 357 -24.48 -2.98 7.23
CA ALA A 357 -25.40 -2.86 8.35
C ALA A 357 -24.94 -3.60 9.63
N VAL A 358 -23.66 -3.53 9.97
CA VAL A 358 -23.08 -4.15 11.17
C VAL A 358 -22.93 -3.08 12.24
N GLY A 359 -23.86 -3.02 13.18
CA GLY A 359 -23.93 -2.24 14.38
C GLY A 359 -22.95 -1.09 14.62
N ASN A 360 -23.39 -0.02 15.24
CA ASN A 360 -22.44 1.01 15.65
C ASN A 360 -21.71 0.59 16.93
N ASP A 361 -20.47 1.00 17.10
CA ASP A 361 -19.61 0.72 18.26
C ASP A 361 -20.15 1.37 19.56
N THR A 362 -21.19 2.21 19.47
CA THR A 362 -21.74 3.00 20.59
C THR A 362 -23.04 2.45 21.15
N GLY A 363 -23.61 1.41 20.55
CA GLY A 363 -24.87 0.79 21.03
C GLY A 363 -26.13 1.66 20.89
N SER A 364 -26.03 2.86 20.29
CA SER A 364 -27.12 3.82 20.14
C SER A 364 -27.37 4.14 18.66
N GLY A 365 -28.09 3.28 17.96
CA GLY A 365 -28.50 3.50 16.57
C GLY A 365 -29.09 2.23 15.96
N PRO A 366 -29.76 2.34 14.81
CA PRO A 366 -30.30 1.17 14.13
C PRO A 366 -29.18 0.23 13.72
N VAL A 367 -29.33 -1.04 14.11
CA VAL A 367 -28.42 -2.12 13.75
C VAL A 367 -29.12 -2.93 12.67
N GLY A 368 -28.58 -2.88 11.45
CA GLY A 368 -29.16 -3.63 10.35
C GLY A 368 -30.17 -2.87 9.51
N TYR A 369 -30.88 -3.60 8.65
CA TYR A 369 -31.94 -3.06 7.82
C TYR A 369 -33.20 -2.82 8.65
N VAL A 370 -33.87 -1.68 8.45
CA VAL A 370 -35.14 -1.32 9.11
C VAL A 370 -36.33 -1.58 8.18
N GLU A 371 -36.12 -1.44 6.87
CA GLU A 371 -37.13 -1.72 5.87
C GLU A 371 -37.08 -3.21 5.48
N THR A 372 -38.01 -3.98 6.04
CA THR A 372 -38.06 -5.43 5.81
C THR A 372 -39.06 -5.87 4.74
N ALA A 373 -39.84 -4.94 4.17
CA ALA A 373 -40.82 -5.23 3.14
C ALA A 373 -40.19 -5.29 1.74
N ALA A 374 -40.66 -6.19 0.89
CA ALA A 374 -40.17 -6.32 -0.49
C ALA A 374 -40.35 -5.01 -1.28
N GLY A 375 -39.31 -4.60 -1.99
CA GLY A 375 -39.30 -3.38 -2.80
C GLY A 375 -39.28 -2.06 -2.01
N ARG A 376 -38.99 -2.12 -0.74
CA ARG A 376 -38.74 -0.94 0.08
C ARG A 376 -37.23 -0.70 0.17
N ASP A 377 -36.84 0.50 -0.23
CA ASP A 377 -35.44 0.95 -0.07
C ASP A 377 -35.25 1.54 1.33
N GLU A 378 -34.12 1.26 1.93
CA GLU A 378 -33.69 1.95 3.14
C GLU A 378 -33.48 3.43 2.83
N HIS A 379 -33.72 4.31 3.81
CA HIS A 379 -33.59 5.76 3.65
C HIS A 379 -32.19 6.21 3.21
N TRP A 380 -31.22 5.35 3.36
CA TRP A 380 -29.81 5.56 3.06
C TRP A 380 -29.35 4.90 1.75
N GLN A 381 -30.18 4.06 1.10
CA GLN A 381 -29.82 3.46 -0.19
C GLN A 381 -29.69 4.55 -1.26
N LEU A 382 -28.59 4.52 -1.98
CA LEU A 382 -28.38 5.39 -3.14
C LEU A 382 -29.43 4.99 -4.20
N ARG A 383 -30.39 5.87 -4.45
CA ARG A 383 -31.31 5.67 -5.56
C ARG A 383 -30.50 5.79 -6.86
N ALA A 384 -30.62 4.78 -7.72
CA ALA A 384 -30.12 4.92 -9.07
C ALA A 384 -30.74 6.22 -9.69
N PRO A 385 -29.94 7.03 -10.41
CA PRO A 385 -30.49 8.17 -11.09
C PRO A 385 -31.63 7.67 -11.98
N GLU A 386 -32.84 8.26 -11.81
CA GLU A 386 -33.96 7.99 -12.70
C GLU A 386 -33.48 8.27 -14.13
N THR A 387 -33.34 7.21 -14.92
CA THR A 387 -33.14 7.35 -16.35
C THR A 387 -34.36 8.10 -16.88
N ALA A 388 -34.20 9.40 -17.19
CA ALA A 388 -35.21 10.18 -17.85
C ALA A 388 -35.63 9.43 -19.11
N GLN A 389 -36.89 9.01 -19.15
CA GLN A 389 -37.54 8.45 -20.33
C GLN A 389 -37.76 9.55 -21.35
#